data_089175a1a108a09532941740194c6d50
#
_entry.id   089175a1a108a09532941740194c6d50
#
_cell.length_a   1.000
_cell.length_b   1.000
_cell.length_c   1.000
_cell.angle_alpha   90.00
_cell.angle_beta   90.00
_cell.angle_gamma   90.00
#
_symmetry.space_group_name_H-M   'P 1'
#
loop_
_entity.id
_entity.type
_entity.pdbx_description
1 polymer ?
#
loop_
_entity_poly.entity_id
_entity_poly.type
_entity_poly.pdbx_seq_one_letter_code
_entity_poly.pdbx_strand_id
1 'polypeptide(L)'
;MNEKSYEQKLREEGFSGVFTHRDRPNAHYPDHTHHGTTAHVVIEGLITVTSEGNTVTYGPGERFDVPAGAVHSAIIGPEGCLCVIGEK
;
A
#
# COMPACT_ATOMS: atom_id res chain seq x y z
N MET A 1 4.63 15.39 -4.05
CA MET A 1 4.06 14.80 -2.85
C MET A 1 5.12 14.59 -1.80
N ASN A 2 4.78 14.87 -0.55
CA ASN A 2 5.77 14.84 0.53
C ASN A 2 5.68 13.52 1.29
N GLU A 3 6.63 12.61 1.03
CA GLU A 3 6.70 11.32 1.70
C GLU A 3 6.78 11.46 3.22
N LYS A 4 7.54 12.44 3.71
CA LYS A 4 7.72 12.63 5.15
C LYS A 4 6.41 12.99 5.86
N SER A 5 5.55 13.77 5.22
CA SER A 5 4.25 14.11 5.77
C SER A 5 3.38 12.87 5.94
N TYR A 6 3.38 11.98 4.97
CA TYR A 6 2.62 10.74 5.05
C TYR A 6 3.21 9.79 6.08
N GLU A 7 4.55 9.71 6.18
CA GLU A 7 5.20 8.90 7.21
C GLU A 7 4.80 9.38 8.61
N GLN A 8 4.86 10.69 8.83
CA GLN A 8 4.49 11.25 10.12
C GLN A 8 3.03 11.00 10.45
N LYS A 9 2.14 11.17 9.48
CA LYS A 9 0.72 10.93 9.67
C LYS A 9 0.45 9.49 10.09
N LEU A 10 1.08 8.52 9.44
CA LEU A 10 0.91 7.12 9.79
C LEU A 10 1.41 6.83 11.20
N ARG A 11 2.55 7.41 11.60
CA ARG A 11 3.04 7.25 12.97
C ARG A 11 2.07 7.84 13.99
N GLU A 12 1.47 8.98 13.68
CA GLU A 12 0.47 9.60 14.55
C GLU A 12 -0.78 8.75 14.68
N GLU A 13 -1.09 7.95 13.66
CA GLU A 13 -2.22 7.03 13.70
C GLU A 13 -1.91 5.73 14.45
N GLY A 14 -0.68 5.55 14.93
CA GLY A 14 -0.31 4.39 15.72
C GLY A 14 0.41 3.28 14.96
N PHE A 15 0.78 3.52 13.69
CA PHE A 15 1.58 2.55 12.96
C PHE A 15 3.00 2.56 13.48
N SER A 16 3.45 1.44 14.04
CA SER A 16 4.77 1.32 14.67
C SER A 16 5.88 1.10 13.66
N GLY A 17 5.59 0.47 12.53
CA GLY A 17 6.53 0.30 11.44
C GLY A 17 6.09 1.17 10.26
N VAL A 18 6.92 2.14 9.86
CA VAL A 18 6.61 3.01 8.72
C VAL A 18 7.84 3.10 7.83
N PHE A 19 7.65 2.83 6.54
CA PHE A 19 8.75 2.81 5.57
C PHE A 19 8.23 3.13 4.18
N THR A 20 9.14 3.44 3.26
CA THR A 20 8.81 3.60 1.84
C THR A 20 9.23 2.34 1.10
N HIS A 21 8.46 1.98 0.09
CA HIS A 21 8.74 0.80 -0.73
C HIS A 21 8.47 1.12 -2.19
N ARG A 22 9.44 0.79 -3.03
CA ARG A 22 9.30 0.96 -4.48
C ARG A 22 9.20 -0.43 -5.13
N ASP A 23 8.09 -0.63 -5.83
CA ASP A 23 7.87 -1.83 -6.64
C ASP A 23 8.25 -1.57 -8.09
N ARG A 24 8.85 -2.57 -8.71
CA ARG A 24 9.18 -2.50 -10.14
C ARG A 24 7.93 -2.61 -11.00
N PRO A 25 8.00 -2.12 -12.26
CA PRO A 25 6.87 -2.21 -13.19
C PRO A 25 6.33 -3.63 -13.33
N ASN A 26 5.01 -3.71 -13.34
CA ASN A 26 4.26 -4.95 -13.57
C ASN A 26 4.48 -6.06 -12.54
N ALA A 27 5.03 -5.74 -11.38
CA ALA A 27 5.19 -6.71 -10.30
C ALA A 27 3.81 -7.24 -9.88
N HIS A 28 3.76 -8.52 -9.51
CA HIS A 28 2.53 -9.17 -9.10
C HIS A 28 2.70 -9.81 -7.73
N TYR A 29 1.78 -9.50 -6.84
CA TYR A 29 1.69 -10.12 -5.51
C TYR A 29 0.47 -11.02 -5.48
N PRO A 30 0.63 -12.34 -5.42
CA PRO A 30 -0.52 -13.25 -5.34
C PRO A 30 -1.23 -13.12 -4.00
N ASP A 31 -2.36 -13.77 -3.87
CA ASP A 31 -3.15 -13.74 -2.65
C ASP A 31 -2.30 -14.06 -1.43
N HIS A 32 -2.37 -13.19 -0.43
CA HIS A 32 -1.64 -13.34 0.81
C HIS A 32 -2.35 -12.59 1.94
N THR A 33 -1.91 -12.83 3.17
CA THR A 33 -2.41 -12.15 4.36
C THR A 33 -1.25 -11.56 5.14
N HIS A 34 -1.56 -10.59 6.00
CA HIS A 34 -0.59 -10.02 6.94
C HIS A 34 -1.07 -10.28 8.37
N HIS A 35 -0.12 -10.38 9.30
CA HIS A 35 -0.45 -10.56 10.72
C HIS A 35 -1.07 -9.32 11.33
N GLY A 36 -0.67 -8.14 10.89
CA GLY A 36 -1.18 -6.88 11.38
C GLY A 36 -1.91 -6.10 10.29
N THR A 37 -2.48 -4.97 10.69
CA THR A 37 -3.10 -4.04 9.75
C THR A 37 -2.01 -3.25 9.04
N THR A 38 -2.16 -3.06 7.73
CA THR A 38 -1.24 -2.24 6.94
C THR A 38 -2.00 -1.09 6.30
N ALA A 39 -1.30 0.04 6.13
CA ALA A 39 -1.80 1.19 5.39
C ALA A 39 -0.80 1.54 4.30
N HIS A 40 -1.30 1.89 3.13
CA HIS A 40 -0.46 2.20 1.96
C HIS A 40 -0.90 3.54 1.38
N VAL A 41 0.02 4.47 1.24
CA VAL A 41 -0.23 5.76 0.56
C VAL A 41 0.62 5.76 -0.70
N VAL A 42 -0.03 5.90 -1.85
CA VAL A 42 0.67 5.91 -3.14
C VAL A 42 1.30 7.28 -3.36
N ILE A 43 2.59 7.30 -3.66
CA ILE A 43 3.34 8.53 -3.97
C ILE A 43 3.50 8.67 -5.49
N GLU A 44 3.90 7.59 -6.16
CA GLU A 44 4.10 7.56 -7.61
C GLU A 44 3.58 6.25 -8.18
N GLY A 45 3.08 6.30 -9.40
CA GLY A 45 2.66 5.11 -10.13
C GLY A 45 1.26 4.64 -9.74
N LEU A 46 0.97 3.39 -10.08
CA LEU A 46 -0.36 2.79 -9.86
C LEU A 46 -0.22 1.41 -9.23
N ILE A 47 -1.18 1.08 -8.36
CA ILE A 47 -1.30 -0.25 -7.79
C ILE A 47 -2.77 -0.67 -7.83
N THR A 48 -3.04 -1.86 -8.34
CA THR A 48 -4.40 -2.42 -8.39
C THR A 48 -4.50 -3.52 -7.34
N VAL A 49 -5.40 -3.35 -6.39
CA VAL A 49 -5.55 -4.26 -5.26
C VAL A 49 -6.90 -4.98 -5.35
N THR A 50 -6.87 -6.29 -5.19
CA THR A 50 -8.09 -7.10 -5.12
C THR A 50 -8.17 -7.71 -3.72
N SER A 51 -9.28 -7.45 -3.04
CA SER A 51 -9.53 -7.97 -1.70
C SER A 51 -11.02 -8.21 -1.53
N GLU A 52 -11.37 -9.39 -1.04
CA GLU A 52 -12.77 -9.75 -0.74
C GLU A 52 -13.71 -9.52 -1.93
N GLY A 53 -13.24 -9.82 -3.13
CA GLY A 53 -14.04 -9.69 -4.35
C GLY A 53 -14.08 -8.29 -4.96
N ASN A 54 -13.44 -7.31 -4.32
CA ASN A 54 -13.40 -5.94 -4.82
C ASN A 54 -12.01 -5.62 -5.40
N THR A 55 -11.99 -5.02 -6.58
CA THR A 55 -10.75 -4.61 -7.25
C THR A 55 -10.76 -3.10 -7.42
N VAL A 56 -9.71 -2.45 -6.91
CA VAL A 56 -9.58 -0.98 -6.98
C VAL A 56 -8.15 -0.63 -7.39
N THR A 57 -8.03 0.34 -8.29
CA THR A 57 -6.72 0.89 -8.69
C THR A 57 -6.49 2.21 -7.95
N TYR A 58 -5.34 2.32 -7.30
CA TYR A 58 -4.94 3.52 -6.56
C TYR A 58 -3.77 4.20 -7.25
N GLY A 59 -3.83 5.52 -7.29
CA GLY A 59 -2.79 6.37 -7.86
C GLY A 59 -2.26 7.38 -6.85
N PRO A 60 -1.39 8.31 -7.28
CA PRO A 60 -0.73 9.25 -6.39
C PRO A 60 -1.69 10.02 -5.48
N GLY A 61 -1.38 10.06 -4.19
CA GLY A 61 -2.19 10.71 -3.18
C GLY A 61 -3.30 9.85 -2.59
N GLU A 62 -3.57 8.70 -3.17
CA GLU A 62 -4.61 7.81 -2.68
C GLU A 62 -4.06 6.82 -1.67
N ARG A 63 -4.93 6.38 -0.78
CA ARG A 63 -4.56 5.48 0.33
C ARG A 63 -5.51 4.29 0.37
N PHE A 64 -4.97 3.14 0.74
CA PHE A 64 -5.79 1.99 1.10
C PHE A 64 -5.22 1.31 2.33
N ASP A 65 -6.10 0.72 3.13
CA ASP A 65 -5.73 0.00 4.34
C ASP A 65 -6.18 -1.46 4.18
N VAL A 66 -5.36 -2.38 4.68
CA VAL A 66 -5.66 -3.80 4.64
C VAL A 66 -5.75 -4.31 6.09
N PRO A 67 -6.93 -4.77 6.52
CA PRO A 67 -7.08 -5.32 7.87
C PRO A 67 -6.24 -6.57 8.06
N ALA A 68 -5.83 -6.82 9.30
CA ALA A 68 -5.12 -8.04 9.66
C ALA A 68 -5.92 -9.26 9.21
N GLY A 69 -5.27 -10.22 8.59
CA GLY A 69 -5.89 -11.48 8.17
C GLY A 69 -6.71 -11.42 6.88
N ALA A 70 -6.93 -10.24 6.30
CA ALA A 70 -7.67 -10.13 5.04
C ALA A 70 -6.82 -10.66 3.89
N VAL A 71 -7.42 -11.51 3.06
CA VAL A 71 -6.74 -12.03 1.86
C VAL A 71 -6.80 -10.97 0.77
N HIS A 72 -5.64 -10.66 0.20
CA HIS A 72 -5.57 -9.67 -0.87
C HIS A 72 -4.43 -9.98 -1.84
N SER A 73 -4.56 -9.45 -3.05
CA SER A 73 -3.53 -9.53 -4.09
C SER A 73 -3.33 -8.15 -4.69
N ALA A 74 -2.23 -7.97 -5.39
CA ALA A 74 -1.94 -6.67 -6.01
C ALA A 74 -1.17 -6.84 -7.29
N ILE A 75 -1.40 -5.91 -8.23
CA ILE A 75 -0.64 -5.80 -9.48
C ILE A 75 -0.15 -4.37 -9.57
N ILE A 76 1.16 -4.22 -9.79
CA ILE A 76 1.79 -2.91 -9.95
C ILE A 76 1.64 -2.46 -11.41
N GLY A 77 1.39 -1.18 -11.62
CA GLY A 77 1.23 -0.63 -12.95
C GLY A 77 2.51 -0.64 -13.78
N PRO A 78 2.41 -0.21 -15.05
CA PRO A 78 3.53 -0.33 -15.99
C PRO A 78 4.72 0.60 -15.72
N GLU A 79 4.55 1.56 -14.82
CA GLU A 79 5.63 2.48 -14.44
C GLU A 79 6.16 2.22 -13.03
N GLY A 80 5.75 1.12 -12.43
CA GLY A 80 6.11 0.84 -11.05
C GLY A 80 5.21 1.57 -10.07
N CYS A 81 5.55 1.50 -8.79
CA CYS A 81 4.78 2.18 -7.75
C CYS A 81 5.67 2.46 -6.55
N LEU A 82 5.58 3.69 -6.04
CA LEU A 82 6.24 4.08 -4.79
C LEU A 82 5.16 4.33 -3.76
N CYS A 83 5.23 3.65 -2.63
CA CYS A 83 4.29 3.80 -1.54
C CYS A 83 4.99 4.10 -0.22
N VAL A 84 4.31 4.87 0.63
CA VAL A 84 4.62 4.93 2.06
C VAL A 84 3.74 3.89 2.72
N ILE A 85 4.33 2.99 3.49
CA ILE A 85 3.63 1.86 4.10
C ILE A 85 3.75 1.93 5.61
N GLY A 86 2.63 1.71 6.30
CA GLY A 86 2.61 1.57 7.75
C GLY A 86 2.12 0.17 8.13
N GLU A 87 2.70 -0.37 9.21
CA GLU A 87 2.32 -1.67 9.77
C GLU A 87 2.09 -1.55 11.27
N LYS A 88 1.06 -2.24 11.77
CA LYS A 88 0.79 -2.33 13.21
C LYS A 88 0.08 -3.60 13.61
#